data_2b0a475325b0103088c0998167b8746f
#
_entry.id   2b0a475325b0103088c0998167b8746f
#
_cell.length_a   1.000
_cell.length_b   1.000
_cell.length_c   1.000
_cell.angle_alpha   90.00
_cell.angle_beta   90.00
_cell.angle_gamma   90.00
#
_symmetry.space_group_name_H-M   'P 1'
#
loop_
_entity.id
_entity.type
_entity.pdbx_description
1 polymer ?
#
loop_
_entity_poly.entity_id
_entity_poly.type
_entity_poly.pdbx_seq_one_letter_code
_entity_poly.pdbx_strand_id
1 'polypeptide(L)'
;MTQDLQKRTLFAGIALAIFLPILMIGGLLFQIAIGIIAMLAMHELLKMRGLETMTMEGLLTLFATFALTIPLENYLTFLPVDGNVVAYSVLISIMLGTTVFSKSYTIEDAVFPLAMSFYVGFGFNALLDARVAGLDKALLALCIVWATDSGAYLAGMNFGKRKLAPTVSPNKTFEGALGGILGAILVTIIFMIVDSTVALPYGIYKMSVFAIFFSIAGQFGDLLESSIKRHFSVKDSGKFIPGHGGVLDRFDSMLLVFPIMHLFGLF
;
A
#
# COMPACT_ATOMS: atom_id res chain seq x y z
N MET A 1 -21.27 23.52 -1.59
CA MET A 1 -20.59 22.21 -1.49
C MET A 1 -21.67 21.16 -1.63
N THR A 2 -21.59 20.25 -2.60
CA THR A 2 -22.61 19.20 -2.81
C THR A 2 -22.62 18.24 -1.61
N GLN A 3 -23.77 17.68 -1.24
CA GLN A 3 -23.91 16.72 -0.11
C GLN A 3 -22.92 15.55 -0.23
N ASP A 4 -22.60 15.12 -1.46
CA ASP A 4 -21.59 14.07 -1.71
C ASP A 4 -20.17 14.50 -1.35
N LEU A 5 -19.79 15.76 -1.59
CA LEU A 5 -18.48 16.27 -1.22
C LEU A 5 -18.33 16.35 0.31
N GLN A 6 -19.38 16.80 1.01
CA GLN A 6 -19.38 16.85 2.48
C GLN A 6 -19.25 15.46 3.11
N LYS A 7 -19.99 14.46 2.59
CA LYS A 7 -19.86 13.06 3.06
C LYS A 7 -18.44 12.53 2.82
N ARG A 8 -17.88 12.76 1.65
CA ARG A 8 -16.51 12.37 1.33
C ARG A 8 -15.51 12.97 2.30
N THR A 9 -15.51 14.29 2.48
CA THR A 9 -14.58 14.96 3.41
C THR A 9 -14.75 14.45 4.84
N LEU A 10 -15.99 14.20 5.29
CA LEU A 10 -16.26 13.67 6.63
C LEU A 10 -15.66 12.28 6.83
N PHE A 11 -15.91 11.34 5.91
CA PHE A 11 -15.39 9.96 6.03
C PHE A 11 -13.86 9.90 5.94
N ALA A 12 -13.24 10.72 5.07
CA ALA A 12 -11.77 10.84 5.02
C ALA A 12 -11.21 11.38 6.34
N GLY A 13 -11.86 12.41 6.91
CA GLY A 13 -11.48 12.95 8.22
C GLY A 13 -11.61 11.93 9.35
N ILE A 14 -12.68 11.15 9.38
CA ILE A 14 -12.87 10.07 10.38
C ILE A 14 -11.80 8.99 10.21
N ALA A 15 -11.53 8.52 8.98
CA ALA A 15 -10.51 7.52 8.72
C ALA A 15 -9.13 7.99 9.19
N LEU A 16 -8.77 9.23 8.89
CA LEU A 16 -7.52 9.84 9.32
C LEU A 16 -7.47 10.01 10.86
N ALA A 17 -8.58 10.45 11.46
CA ALA A 17 -8.70 10.63 12.92
C ALA A 17 -8.60 9.31 13.69
N ILE A 18 -8.91 8.17 13.06
CA ILE A 18 -8.71 6.83 13.64
C ILE A 18 -7.28 6.32 13.35
N PHE A 19 -6.82 6.47 12.11
CA PHE A 19 -5.52 5.94 11.68
C PHE A 19 -4.33 6.59 12.38
N LEU A 20 -4.33 7.94 12.47
CA LEU A 20 -3.19 8.66 13.06
C LEU A 20 -2.96 8.34 14.54
N PRO A 21 -3.96 8.30 15.45
CA PRO A 21 -3.74 7.87 16.82
C PRO A 21 -3.22 6.44 16.93
N ILE A 22 -3.73 5.50 16.12
CA ILE A 22 -3.26 4.12 16.11
C ILE A 22 -1.80 4.04 15.63
N LEU A 23 -1.44 4.80 14.60
CA LEU A 23 -0.06 4.96 14.15
C LEU A 23 0.84 5.56 15.25
N MET A 24 0.37 6.59 15.97
CA MET A 24 1.12 7.23 17.07
C MET A 24 1.35 6.27 18.23
N ILE A 25 0.35 5.50 18.65
CA ILE A 25 0.45 4.50 19.70
C ILE A 25 1.45 3.41 19.28
N GLY A 26 1.36 2.90 18.05
CA GLY A 26 2.23 1.85 17.54
C GLY A 26 2.03 0.50 18.23
N GLY A 27 3.10 -0.31 18.29
CA GLY A 27 3.10 -1.61 18.97
C GLY A 27 2.08 -2.60 18.42
N LEU A 28 1.62 -3.52 19.28
CA LEU A 28 0.69 -4.58 18.89
C LEU A 28 -0.64 -4.06 18.32
N LEU A 29 -1.15 -2.94 18.86
CA LEU A 29 -2.39 -2.34 18.36
C LEU A 29 -2.27 -1.93 16.88
N PHE A 30 -1.15 -1.28 16.53
CA PHE A 30 -0.88 -0.87 15.15
C PHE A 30 -0.68 -2.08 14.24
N GLN A 31 0.06 -3.09 14.68
CA GLN A 31 0.26 -4.33 13.91
C GLN A 31 -1.07 -5.03 13.59
N ILE A 32 -1.93 -5.22 14.58
CA ILE A 32 -3.25 -5.85 14.38
C ILE A 32 -4.11 -4.99 13.44
N ALA A 33 -4.14 -3.67 13.63
CA ALA A 33 -4.91 -2.77 12.77
C ALA A 33 -4.45 -2.86 11.30
N ILE A 34 -3.13 -2.82 11.07
CA ILE A 34 -2.57 -2.95 9.71
C ILE A 34 -2.82 -4.34 9.14
N GLY A 35 -2.69 -5.40 9.94
CA GLY A 35 -3.02 -6.76 9.50
C GLY A 35 -4.48 -6.90 9.06
N ILE A 36 -5.42 -6.29 9.78
CA ILE A 36 -6.85 -6.25 9.40
C ILE A 36 -7.03 -5.44 8.11
N ILE A 37 -6.39 -4.29 7.98
CA ILE A 37 -6.44 -3.45 6.77
C ILE A 37 -5.91 -4.24 5.57
N ALA A 38 -4.81 -4.97 5.72
CA ALA A 38 -4.24 -5.83 4.67
C ALA A 38 -5.22 -6.93 4.25
N MET A 39 -5.88 -7.59 5.21
CA MET A 39 -6.92 -8.59 4.91
C MET A 39 -8.11 -7.98 4.18
N LEU A 40 -8.55 -6.78 4.54
CA LEU A 40 -9.63 -6.06 3.86
C LEU A 40 -9.24 -5.69 2.42
N ALA A 41 -8.02 -5.19 2.20
CA ALA A 41 -7.49 -4.90 0.87
C ALA A 41 -7.42 -6.17 0.01
N MET A 42 -6.98 -7.29 0.59
CA MET A 42 -6.96 -8.58 -0.11
C MET A 42 -8.36 -9.11 -0.41
N HIS A 43 -9.31 -8.95 0.52
CA HIS A 43 -10.71 -9.28 0.27
C HIS A 43 -11.28 -8.53 -0.95
N GLU A 44 -10.95 -7.23 -1.09
CA GLU A 44 -11.38 -6.44 -2.24
C GLU A 44 -10.79 -6.97 -3.55
N LEU A 45 -9.51 -7.37 -3.56
CA LEU A 45 -8.85 -7.98 -4.72
C LEU A 45 -9.48 -9.32 -5.10
N LEU A 46 -9.76 -10.20 -4.14
CA LEU A 46 -10.45 -11.46 -4.39
C LEU A 46 -11.83 -11.21 -5.01
N LYS A 47 -12.58 -10.25 -4.45
CA LYS A 47 -13.90 -9.91 -4.94
C LYS A 47 -13.88 -9.32 -6.35
N MET A 48 -12.87 -8.51 -6.70
CA MET A 48 -12.68 -8.01 -8.06
C MET A 48 -12.44 -9.15 -9.06
N ARG A 49 -11.68 -10.18 -8.67
CA ARG A 49 -11.46 -11.40 -9.45
C ARG A 49 -12.73 -12.27 -9.57
N GLY A 50 -13.75 -12.05 -8.73
CA GLY A 50 -14.93 -12.91 -8.65
C GLY A 50 -14.73 -14.15 -7.78
N LEU A 51 -13.69 -14.16 -6.94
CA LEU A 51 -13.42 -15.24 -5.99
C LEU A 51 -14.16 -15.00 -4.67
N GLU A 52 -14.77 -16.06 -4.14
CA GLU A 52 -15.46 -15.98 -2.86
C GLU A 52 -14.44 -16.04 -1.70
N THR A 53 -14.53 -15.08 -0.80
CA THR A 53 -13.60 -14.98 0.34
C THR A 53 -13.81 -16.07 1.38
N MET A 54 -15.05 -16.59 1.51
CA MET A 54 -15.40 -17.60 2.52
C MET A 54 -15.13 -19.03 2.07
N THR A 55 -14.51 -19.22 0.91
CA THR A 55 -13.99 -20.53 0.49
C THR A 55 -12.68 -20.83 1.22
N MET A 56 -12.26 -22.10 1.19
CA MET A 56 -10.98 -22.53 1.78
C MET A 56 -9.81 -21.72 1.20
N GLU A 57 -9.79 -21.55 -0.12
CA GLU A 57 -8.78 -20.84 -0.86
C GLU A 57 -8.77 -19.32 -0.52
N GLY A 58 -9.97 -18.74 -0.41
CA GLY A 58 -10.12 -17.34 0.00
C GLY A 58 -9.61 -17.08 1.42
N LEU A 59 -9.97 -17.93 2.36
CA LEU A 59 -9.49 -17.84 3.75
C LEU A 59 -7.97 -18.05 3.83
N LEU A 60 -7.42 -19.04 3.14
CA LEU A 60 -5.97 -19.26 3.07
C LEU A 60 -5.24 -18.02 2.52
N THR A 61 -5.82 -17.38 1.51
CA THR A 61 -5.25 -16.14 0.94
C THR A 61 -5.26 -15.00 1.96
N LEU A 62 -6.36 -14.82 2.72
CA LEU A 62 -6.41 -13.81 3.77
C LEU A 62 -5.38 -14.09 4.87
N PHE A 63 -5.25 -15.35 5.30
CA PHE A 63 -4.24 -15.74 6.29
C PHE A 63 -2.81 -15.56 5.76
N ALA A 64 -2.55 -15.86 4.48
CA ALA A 64 -1.26 -15.62 3.85
C ALA A 64 -0.91 -14.12 3.85
N THR A 65 -1.89 -13.26 3.49
CA THR A 65 -1.70 -11.81 3.52
C THR A 65 -1.42 -11.32 4.94
N PHE A 66 -2.18 -11.80 5.93
CA PHE A 66 -1.98 -11.44 7.33
C PHE A 66 -0.60 -11.90 7.84
N ALA A 67 -0.22 -13.15 7.56
CA ALA A 67 1.06 -13.72 7.95
C ALA A 67 2.26 -12.99 7.33
N LEU A 68 2.12 -12.49 6.10
CA LEU A 68 3.15 -11.66 5.47
C LEU A 68 3.19 -10.23 6.06
N THR A 69 2.05 -9.72 6.52
CA THR A 69 1.97 -8.36 7.05
C THR A 69 2.58 -8.27 8.45
N ILE A 70 2.26 -9.22 9.35
CA ILE A 70 2.70 -9.18 10.75
C ILE A 70 4.16 -9.65 10.85
N PRO A 71 5.03 -9.03 11.66
CA PRO A 71 6.40 -9.47 11.89
C PRO A 71 6.41 -10.74 12.77
N LEU A 72 6.14 -11.90 12.16
CA LEU A 72 6.01 -13.18 12.87
C LEU A 72 7.30 -13.63 13.54
N GLU A 73 8.44 -13.17 13.08
CA GLU A 73 9.74 -13.39 13.69
C GLU A 73 9.80 -12.98 15.17
N ASN A 74 9.06 -11.92 15.53
CA ASN A 74 8.97 -11.45 16.90
C ASN A 74 8.12 -12.37 17.82
N TYR A 75 7.29 -13.23 17.22
CA TYR A 75 6.37 -14.11 17.93
C TYR A 75 6.77 -15.59 17.83
N LEU A 76 7.39 -15.99 16.72
CA LEU A 76 7.81 -17.36 16.44
C LEU A 76 9.32 -17.53 16.64
N THR A 77 9.85 -17.02 17.74
CA THR A 77 11.30 -17.02 18.05
C THR A 77 11.93 -18.42 18.19
N PHE A 78 11.11 -19.48 18.25
CA PHE A 78 11.59 -20.86 18.28
C PHE A 78 11.96 -21.41 16.88
N LEU A 79 11.57 -20.72 15.80
CA LEU A 79 11.94 -21.12 14.44
C LEU A 79 13.35 -20.67 14.10
N PRO A 80 14.17 -21.51 13.44
CA PRO A 80 15.54 -21.18 13.05
C PRO A 80 15.62 -20.26 11.82
N VAL A 81 14.48 -19.90 11.23
CA VAL A 81 14.33 -19.06 10.04
C VAL A 81 13.20 -18.06 10.25
N ASP A 82 13.18 -17.05 9.40
CA ASP A 82 12.14 -16.03 9.42
C ASP A 82 10.73 -16.64 9.39
N GLY A 83 9.95 -16.33 10.42
CA GLY A 83 8.61 -16.86 10.63
C GLY A 83 7.63 -16.49 9.50
N ASN A 84 7.78 -15.30 8.90
CA ASN A 84 6.97 -14.86 7.78
C ASN A 84 7.24 -15.70 6.53
N VAL A 85 8.52 -15.97 6.23
CA VAL A 85 8.92 -16.82 5.10
C VAL A 85 8.39 -18.24 5.27
N VAL A 86 8.50 -18.81 6.47
CA VAL A 86 7.97 -20.15 6.75
C VAL A 86 6.48 -20.19 6.60
N ALA A 87 5.74 -19.28 7.26
CA ALA A 87 4.28 -19.24 7.21
C ALA A 87 3.79 -19.09 5.77
N TYR A 88 4.37 -18.17 5.01
CA TYR A 88 4.00 -17.95 3.62
C TYR A 88 4.32 -19.15 2.74
N SER A 89 5.49 -19.80 2.92
CA SER A 89 5.87 -21.00 2.17
C SER A 89 4.91 -22.16 2.43
N VAL A 90 4.48 -22.35 3.67
CA VAL A 90 3.46 -23.36 4.03
C VAL A 90 2.12 -23.06 3.36
N LEU A 91 1.67 -21.81 3.43
CA LEU A 91 0.39 -21.41 2.84
C LEU A 91 0.41 -21.51 1.31
N ILE A 92 1.51 -21.11 0.64
CA ILE A 92 1.71 -21.35 -0.80
C ILE A 92 1.60 -22.84 -1.12
N SER A 93 2.30 -23.70 -0.35
CA SER A 93 2.32 -25.13 -0.58
C SER A 93 0.93 -25.74 -0.45
N ILE A 94 0.14 -25.30 0.53
CA ILE A 94 -1.26 -25.73 0.69
C ILE A 94 -2.10 -25.24 -0.50
N MET A 95 -2.03 -23.97 -0.85
CA MET A 95 -2.82 -23.40 -1.96
C MET A 95 -2.50 -24.06 -3.31
N LEU A 96 -1.21 -24.28 -3.60
CA LEU A 96 -0.81 -25.00 -4.82
C LEU A 96 -1.18 -26.48 -4.73
N GLY A 97 -1.07 -27.10 -3.55
CA GLY A 97 -1.46 -28.48 -3.33
C GLY A 97 -2.96 -28.72 -3.55
N THR A 98 -3.83 -27.75 -3.22
CA THR A 98 -5.28 -27.87 -3.46
C THR A 98 -5.60 -28.00 -4.95
N THR A 99 -4.80 -27.40 -5.85
CA THR A 99 -5.00 -27.53 -7.31
C THR A 99 -4.83 -28.96 -7.82
N VAL A 100 -4.07 -29.80 -7.10
CA VAL A 100 -3.85 -31.22 -7.46
C VAL A 100 -5.11 -32.05 -7.17
N PHE A 101 -5.85 -31.71 -6.12
CA PHE A 101 -6.99 -32.49 -5.66
C PHE A 101 -8.34 -31.92 -6.07
N SER A 102 -8.40 -30.65 -6.45
CA SER A 102 -9.61 -29.95 -6.89
C SER A 102 -9.71 -29.91 -8.43
N LYS A 103 -10.86 -30.28 -8.95
CA LYS A 103 -11.15 -30.12 -10.39
C LYS A 103 -11.63 -28.71 -10.75
N SER A 104 -12.12 -27.96 -9.78
CA SER A 104 -12.70 -26.63 -9.96
C SER A 104 -11.76 -25.50 -9.60
N TYR A 105 -10.65 -25.78 -8.92
CA TYR A 105 -9.62 -24.79 -8.55
C TYR A 105 -8.33 -25.10 -9.29
N THR A 106 -8.01 -24.25 -10.25
CA THR A 106 -6.89 -24.44 -11.16
C THR A 106 -5.65 -23.67 -10.71
N ILE A 107 -4.53 -23.92 -11.37
CA ILE A 107 -3.28 -23.17 -11.09
C ILE A 107 -3.47 -21.66 -11.38
N GLU A 108 -4.24 -21.31 -12.41
CA GLU A 108 -4.56 -19.93 -12.76
C GLU A 108 -5.38 -19.23 -11.67
N ASP A 109 -6.23 -19.98 -10.95
CA ASP A 109 -7.00 -19.46 -9.83
C ASP A 109 -6.12 -19.26 -8.59
N ALA A 110 -5.05 -20.04 -8.42
CA ALA A 110 -4.11 -19.93 -7.32
C ALA A 110 -3.09 -18.79 -7.51
N VAL A 111 -2.60 -18.57 -8.73
CA VAL A 111 -1.51 -17.61 -8.99
C VAL A 111 -1.90 -16.17 -8.65
N PHE A 112 -3.12 -15.74 -9.00
CA PHE A 112 -3.55 -14.37 -8.70
C PHE A 112 -3.63 -14.10 -7.18
N PRO A 113 -4.33 -14.91 -6.37
CA PRO A 113 -4.33 -14.73 -4.91
C PRO A 113 -2.93 -14.76 -4.29
N LEU A 114 -2.05 -15.66 -4.75
CA LEU A 114 -0.67 -15.74 -4.27
C LEU A 114 0.12 -14.46 -4.57
N ALA A 115 0.09 -14.00 -5.82
CA ALA A 115 0.79 -12.78 -6.21
C ALA A 115 0.27 -11.55 -5.46
N MET A 116 -1.06 -11.45 -5.31
CA MET A 116 -1.69 -10.31 -4.64
C MET A 116 -1.50 -10.36 -3.13
N SER A 117 -1.51 -11.54 -2.50
CA SER A 117 -1.20 -11.67 -1.06
C SER A 117 0.23 -11.24 -0.76
N PHE A 118 1.18 -11.56 -1.63
CA PHE A 118 2.55 -11.08 -1.52
C PHE A 118 2.63 -9.55 -1.68
N TYR A 119 2.02 -9.01 -2.73
CA TYR A 119 2.02 -7.57 -3.00
C TYR A 119 1.46 -6.77 -1.83
N VAL A 120 0.28 -7.15 -1.34
CA VAL A 120 -0.40 -6.46 -0.23
C VAL A 120 0.32 -6.70 1.09
N GLY A 121 0.64 -7.96 1.40
CA GLY A 121 1.27 -8.33 2.67
C GLY A 121 2.65 -7.69 2.84
N PHE A 122 3.50 -7.76 1.81
CA PHE A 122 4.83 -7.15 1.83
C PHE A 122 4.76 -5.62 1.89
N GLY A 123 3.81 -5.01 1.17
CA GLY A 123 3.61 -3.55 1.23
C GLY A 123 3.24 -3.07 2.62
N PHE A 124 2.32 -3.74 3.29
CA PHE A 124 1.92 -3.39 4.66
C PHE A 124 2.95 -3.82 5.72
N ASN A 125 3.70 -4.90 5.49
CA ASN A 125 4.83 -5.25 6.36
C ASN A 125 5.87 -4.13 6.38
N ALA A 126 6.27 -3.61 5.22
CA ALA A 126 7.21 -2.50 5.15
C ALA A 126 6.68 -1.21 5.84
N LEU A 127 5.36 -0.99 5.88
CA LEU A 127 4.75 0.07 6.69
C LEU A 127 4.94 -0.19 8.20
N LEU A 128 4.81 -1.45 8.65
CA LEU A 128 5.08 -1.81 10.04
C LEU A 128 6.55 -1.62 10.38
N ASP A 129 7.47 -2.02 9.51
CA ASP A 129 8.92 -1.83 9.70
C ASP A 129 9.27 -0.35 9.80
N ALA A 130 8.71 0.49 8.93
CA ALA A 130 8.88 1.94 9.02
C ALA A 130 8.46 2.48 10.38
N ARG A 131 7.32 2.00 10.92
CA ARG A 131 6.82 2.42 12.23
C ARG A 131 7.67 1.90 13.39
N VAL A 132 8.20 0.69 13.27
CA VAL A 132 9.13 0.11 14.27
C VAL A 132 10.45 0.89 14.28
N ALA A 133 10.96 1.24 13.10
CA ALA A 133 12.19 2.03 12.97
C ALA A 133 12.06 3.47 13.49
N GLY A 134 10.83 4.03 13.51
CA GLY A 134 10.54 5.35 14.05
C GLY A 134 9.22 5.92 13.56
N LEU A 135 8.50 6.63 14.42
CA LEU A 135 7.28 7.34 14.04
C LEU A 135 7.58 8.41 12.97
N ASP A 136 8.70 9.11 13.11
CA ASP A 136 9.22 10.12 12.19
C ASP A 136 9.41 9.55 10.77
N LYS A 137 9.97 8.36 10.65
CA LYS A 137 10.19 7.68 9.37
C LYS A 137 8.86 7.27 8.71
N ALA A 138 7.95 6.70 9.49
CA ALA A 138 6.60 6.38 9.00
C ALA A 138 5.84 7.64 8.55
N LEU A 139 5.93 8.74 9.32
CA LEU A 139 5.32 10.02 8.97
C LEU A 139 5.97 10.63 7.72
N LEU A 140 7.30 10.58 7.57
CA LEU A 140 7.98 11.04 6.36
C LEU A 140 7.45 10.29 5.13
N ALA A 141 7.35 8.96 5.21
CA ALA A 141 6.83 8.15 4.10
C ALA A 141 5.40 8.54 3.71
N LEU A 142 4.50 8.68 4.71
CA LEU A 142 3.13 9.12 4.47
C LEU A 142 3.06 10.52 3.87
N CYS A 143 3.86 11.45 4.38
CA CYS A 143 3.90 12.82 3.85
C CYS A 143 4.46 12.89 2.42
N ILE A 144 5.43 12.03 2.07
CA ILE A 144 5.93 11.91 0.69
C ILE A 144 4.81 11.45 -0.25
N VAL A 145 4.03 10.43 0.14
CA VAL A 145 2.88 9.96 -0.66
C VAL A 145 1.86 11.07 -0.84
N TRP A 146 1.40 11.70 0.25
CA TRP A 146 0.39 12.76 0.19
C TRP A 146 0.87 14.00 -0.57
N ALA A 147 2.15 14.36 -0.44
CA ALA A 147 2.74 15.48 -1.19
C ALA A 147 2.87 15.14 -2.68
N THR A 148 3.21 13.89 -3.01
CA THR A 148 3.23 13.39 -4.38
C THR A 148 1.85 13.52 -5.01
N ASP A 149 0.80 13.02 -4.36
CA ASP A 149 -0.57 13.03 -4.89
C ASP A 149 -1.09 14.46 -5.04
N SER A 150 -0.86 15.30 -4.02
CA SER A 150 -1.27 16.71 -4.04
C SER A 150 -0.54 17.50 -5.11
N GLY A 151 0.78 17.33 -5.21
CA GLY A 151 1.62 17.97 -6.22
C GLY A 151 1.25 17.52 -7.64
N ALA A 152 1.00 16.22 -7.81
CA ALA A 152 0.56 15.65 -9.08
C ALA A 152 -0.82 16.20 -9.51
N TYR A 153 -1.75 16.29 -8.57
CA TYR A 153 -3.08 16.86 -8.83
C TYR A 153 -2.99 18.35 -9.22
N LEU A 154 -2.29 19.15 -8.41
CA LEU A 154 -2.19 20.61 -8.66
C LEU A 154 -1.48 20.92 -9.98
N ALA A 155 -0.34 20.28 -10.25
CA ALA A 155 0.39 20.50 -11.49
C ALA A 155 -0.37 19.93 -12.69
N GLY A 156 -1.00 18.76 -12.56
CA GLY A 156 -1.79 18.14 -13.60
C GLY A 156 -3.01 18.97 -13.99
N MET A 157 -3.67 19.59 -13.02
CA MET A 157 -4.83 20.47 -13.24
C MET A 157 -4.45 21.77 -13.95
N ASN A 158 -3.33 22.39 -13.57
CA ASN A 158 -2.94 23.71 -14.10
C ASN A 158 -2.09 23.63 -15.37
N PHE A 159 -1.25 22.60 -15.52
CA PHE A 159 -0.25 22.50 -16.58
C PHE A 159 -0.38 21.23 -17.43
N GLY A 160 -1.27 20.29 -17.05
CA GLY A 160 -1.38 18.97 -17.69
C GLY A 160 -1.75 19.04 -19.17
N LYS A 161 -0.87 18.55 -20.03
CA LYS A 161 -1.06 18.47 -21.50
C LYS A 161 -0.90 17.05 -22.01
N ARG A 162 0.15 16.34 -21.57
CA ARG A 162 0.47 14.99 -22.05
C ARG A 162 -0.07 13.94 -21.09
N LYS A 163 -0.87 13.03 -21.61
CA LYS A 163 -1.42 11.91 -20.80
C LYS A 163 -0.33 10.91 -20.47
N LEU A 164 -0.29 10.46 -19.19
CA LEU A 164 0.70 9.50 -18.70
C LEU A 164 0.30 8.06 -19.06
N ALA A 165 -0.94 7.68 -18.77
CA ALA A 165 -1.48 6.33 -18.98
C ALA A 165 -2.95 6.41 -19.41
N PRO A 166 -3.25 6.74 -20.70
CA PRO A 166 -4.60 7.04 -21.17
C PRO A 166 -5.60 5.91 -20.95
N THR A 167 -5.17 4.66 -21.12
CA THR A 167 -6.01 3.47 -21.00
C THR A 167 -6.32 3.05 -19.56
N VAL A 168 -5.42 3.35 -18.64
CA VAL A 168 -5.48 2.96 -17.22
C VAL A 168 -6.08 4.09 -16.39
N SER A 169 -5.47 5.28 -16.49
CA SER A 169 -5.86 6.47 -15.74
C SER A 169 -5.85 7.71 -16.65
N PRO A 170 -6.97 8.03 -17.33
CA PRO A 170 -7.03 9.08 -18.35
C PRO A 170 -6.79 10.49 -17.83
N ASN A 171 -6.87 10.71 -16.52
CA ASN A 171 -6.66 12.03 -15.92
C ASN A 171 -5.20 12.31 -15.56
N LYS A 172 -4.34 11.29 -15.41
CA LYS A 172 -2.93 11.47 -15.08
C LYS A 172 -2.13 12.04 -16.25
N THR A 173 -1.23 12.97 -15.96
CA THR A 173 -0.40 13.67 -16.93
C THR A 173 1.08 13.63 -16.55
N PHE A 174 1.98 13.77 -17.53
CA PHE A 174 3.43 13.85 -17.29
C PHE A 174 3.79 15.08 -16.46
N GLU A 175 3.15 16.22 -16.74
CA GLU A 175 3.35 17.46 -15.99
C GLU A 175 2.88 17.29 -14.53
N GLY A 176 1.78 16.57 -14.33
CA GLY A 176 1.35 16.18 -13.01
C GLY A 176 2.39 15.30 -12.30
N ALA A 177 2.92 14.29 -13.00
CA ALA A 177 3.93 13.39 -12.41
C ALA A 177 5.17 14.17 -11.95
N LEU A 178 5.65 15.14 -12.73
CA LEU A 178 6.74 16.03 -12.33
C LEU A 178 6.37 16.89 -11.12
N GLY A 179 5.13 17.39 -11.06
CA GLY A 179 4.63 18.14 -9.90
C GLY A 179 4.61 17.29 -8.63
N GLY A 180 4.26 16.00 -8.74
CA GLY A 180 4.33 15.04 -7.64
C GLY A 180 5.77 14.85 -7.12
N ILE A 181 6.74 14.68 -8.03
CA ILE A 181 8.17 14.58 -7.68
C ILE A 181 8.64 15.84 -6.94
N LEU A 182 8.30 17.03 -7.43
CA LEU A 182 8.63 18.28 -6.76
C LEU A 182 8.01 18.37 -5.36
N GLY A 183 6.76 17.95 -5.20
CA GLY A 183 6.09 17.88 -3.90
C GLY A 183 6.81 16.94 -2.92
N ALA A 184 7.22 15.76 -3.37
CA ALA A 184 7.97 14.79 -2.56
C ALA A 184 9.34 15.37 -2.11
N ILE A 185 10.09 15.99 -3.02
CA ILE A 185 11.36 16.63 -2.69
C ILE A 185 11.16 17.73 -1.66
N LEU A 186 10.16 18.61 -1.88
CA LEU A 186 9.88 19.72 -0.97
C LEU A 186 9.55 19.23 0.44
N VAL A 187 8.65 18.26 0.59
CA VAL A 187 8.27 17.73 1.90
C VAL A 187 9.45 17.04 2.58
N THR A 188 10.28 16.31 1.83
CA THR A 188 11.49 15.67 2.36
C THR A 188 12.46 16.71 2.91
N ILE A 189 12.71 17.80 2.18
CA ILE A 189 13.57 18.90 2.64
C ILE A 189 13.00 19.54 3.91
N ILE A 190 11.69 19.80 3.95
CA ILE A 190 11.04 20.37 5.15
C ILE A 190 11.22 19.44 6.36
N PHE A 191 10.98 18.15 6.20
CA PHE A 191 11.19 17.18 7.27
C PHE A 191 12.63 17.20 7.78
N MET A 192 13.61 17.21 6.90
CA MET A 192 15.03 17.24 7.29
C MET A 192 15.49 18.55 7.94
N ILE A 193 14.80 19.67 7.66
CA ILE A 193 15.05 20.94 8.36
C ILE A 193 14.47 20.90 9.77
N VAL A 194 13.29 20.27 9.94
CA VAL A 194 12.61 20.15 11.24
C VAL A 194 13.31 19.10 12.12
N ASP A 195 13.66 17.97 11.54
CA ASP A 195 14.35 16.87 12.21
C ASP A 195 15.42 16.26 11.28
N SER A 196 16.67 16.64 11.48
CA SER A 196 17.78 16.12 10.70
C SER A 196 18.08 14.64 10.97
N THR A 197 17.53 14.05 12.03
CA THR A 197 17.77 12.65 12.40
C THR A 197 16.90 11.68 11.62
N VAL A 198 15.76 12.13 11.07
CA VAL A 198 14.76 11.29 10.36
C VAL A 198 15.35 10.51 9.19
N ALA A 199 16.39 11.04 8.58
CA ALA A 199 17.01 10.49 7.38
C ALA A 199 18.46 10.03 7.59
N LEU A 200 18.90 9.84 8.82
CA LEU A 200 20.23 9.28 9.08
C LEU A 200 20.32 7.83 8.57
N PRO A 201 21.44 7.45 7.93
CA PRO A 201 22.70 8.20 7.79
C PRO A 201 22.79 9.13 6.56
N TYR A 202 21.71 9.41 5.86
CA TYR A 202 21.72 10.11 4.58
C TYR A 202 21.62 11.64 4.77
N GLY A 203 22.43 12.40 4.01
CA GLY A 203 22.32 13.84 3.96
C GLY A 203 21.22 14.33 3.02
N ILE A 204 20.88 15.62 3.10
CA ILE A 204 19.77 16.25 2.38
C ILE A 204 19.82 15.99 0.85
N TYR A 205 20.99 15.97 0.24
CA TYR A 205 21.14 15.72 -1.20
C TYR A 205 20.72 14.28 -1.57
N LYS A 206 21.20 13.28 -0.83
CA LYS A 206 20.84 11.89 -1.07
C LYS A 206 19.35 11.67 -0.85
N MET A 207 18.79 12.24 0.22
CA MET A 207 17.36 12.13 0.52
C MET A 207 16.49 12.79 -0.52
N SER A 208 16.92 13.95 -1.08
CA SER A 208 16.20 14.58 -2.19
C SER A 208 16.20 13.71 -3.46
N VAL A 209 17.31 13.02 -3.74
CA VAL A 209 17.35 12.04 -4.83
C VAL A 209 16.45 10.84 -4.54
N PHE A 210 16.47 10.30 -3.31
CA PHE A 210 15.59 9.19 -2.90
C PHE A 210 14.11 9.57 -2.99
N ALA A 211 13.75 10.81 -2.64
CA ALA A 211 12.38 11.29 -2.77
C ALA A 211 11.84 11.22 -4.20
N ILE A 212 12.71 11.37 -5.22
CA ILE A 212 12.33 11.17 -6.63
C ILE A 212 11.86 9.70 -6.84
N PHE A 213 12.65 8.73 -6.38
CA PHE A 213 12.31 7.31 -6.52
C PHE A 213 11.06 6.95 -5.73
N PHE A 214 10.89 7.49 -4.53
CA PHE A 214 9.71 7.25 -3.70
C PHE A 214 8.45 7.82 -4.35
N SER A 215 8.52 9.03 -4.91
CA SER A 215 7.44 9.64 -5.65
C SER A 215 7.06 8.81 -6.90
N ILE A 216 8.06 8.37 -7.65
CA ILE A 216 7.83 7.50 -8.82
C ILE A 216 7.18 6.18 -8.39
N ALA A 217 7.66 5.55 -7.30
CA ALA A 217 7.09 4.33 -6.75
C ALA A 217 5.61 4.51 -6.35
N GLY A 218 5.26 5.61 -5.67
CA GLY A 218 3.88 5.92 -5.30
C GLY A 218 2.98 6.11 -6.51
N GLN A 219 3.41 6.90 -7.48
CA GLN A 219 2.67 7.10 -8.72
C GLN A 219 2.49 5.80 -9.51
N PHE A 220 3.49 4.92 -9.49
CA PHE A 220 3.41 3.61 -10.13
C PHE A 220 2.47 2.66 -9.36
N GLY A 221 2.43 2.72 -8.02
CA GLY A 221 1.50 1.97 -7.19
C GLY A 221 0.04 2.25 -7.52
N ASP A 222 -0.33 3.55 -7.56
CA ASP A 222 -1.68 3.97 -7.98
C ASP A 222 -1.99 3.53 -9.43
N LEU A 223 -1.03 3.63 -10.36
CA LEU A 223 -1.23 3.14 -11.73
C LEU A 223 -1.39 1.62 -11.78
N LEU A 224 -0.66 0.87 -10.96
CA LEU A 224 -0.76 -0.58 -10.88
C LEU A 224 -2.15 -1.00 -10.38
N GLU A 225 -2.62 -0.39 -9.28
CA GLU A 225 -3.96 -0.63 -8.76
C GLU A 225 -5.05 -0.24 -9.77
N SER A 226 -4.89 0.92 -10.41
CA SER A 226 -5.77 1.36 -11.49
C SER A 226 -5.80 0.35 -12.65
N SER A 227 -4.65 -0.24 -13.02
CA SER A 227 -4.56 -1.27 -14.06
C SER A 227 -5.33 -2.55 -13.68
N ILE A 228 -5.17 -3.00 -12.43
CA ILE A 228 -5.92 -4.15 -11.90
C ILE A 228 -7.43 -3.89 -11.97
N LYS A 229 -7.89 -2.71 -11.53
CA LYS A 229 -9.30 -2.32 -11.60
C LYS A 229 -9.84 -2.35 -13.04
N ARG A 230 -9.08 -1.83 -14.01
CA ARG A 230 -9.50 -1.85 -15.42
C ARG A 230 -9.53 -3.26 -15.99
N HIS A 231 -8.57 -4.11 -15.62
CA HIS A 231 -8.57 -5.52 -16.03
C HIS A 231 -9.86 -6.24 -15.63
N PHE A 232 -10.35 -5.97 -14.40
CA PHE A 232 -11.61 -6.55 -13.91
C PHE A 232 -12.85 -5.69 -14.21
N SER A 233 -12.73 -4.67 -15.08
CA SER A 233 -13.83 -3.79 -15.48
C SER A 233 -14.54 -3.09 -14.34
N VAL A 234 -13.83 -2.78 -13.26
CA VAL A 234 -14.32 -2.00 -12.13
C VAL A 234 -13.63 -0.63 -12.05
N LYS A 235 -14.24 0.30 -11.31
CA LYS A 235 -13.68 1.64 -11.10
C LYS A 235 -13.04 1.77 -9.72
N ASP A 236 -13.69 1.27 -8.70
CA ASP A 236 -13.26 1.34 -7.31
C ASP A 236 -12.97 -0.09 -6.81
N SER A 237 -11.99 -0.28 -5.94
CA SER A 237 -11.61 -1.60 -5.42
C SER A 237 -12.71 -2.22 -4.55
N GLY A 238 -13.48 -1.38 -3.86
CA GLY A 238 -14.54 -1.80 -2.97
C GLY A 238 -15.53 -0.68 -2.66
N LYS A 239 -16.41 -0.95 -1.67
CA LYS A 239 -17.39 0.01 -1.16
C LYS A 239 -17.30 0.15 0.36
N PHE A 240 -16.15 -0.19 0.93
CA PHE A 240 -15.99 -0.23 2.39
C PHE A 240 -16.07 1.18 3.00
N ILE A 241 -15.52 2.18 2.30
CA ILE A 241 -15.61 3.59 2.73
C ILE A 241 -16.66 4.29 1.88
N PRO A 242 -17.84 4.66 2.46
CA PRO A 242 -18.89 5.30 1.70
C PRO A 242 -18.40 6.58 1.00
N GLY A 243 -18.54 6.62 -0.33
CA GLY A 243 -18.12 7.75 -1.16
C GLY A 243 -16.63 7.85 -1.47
N HIS A 244 -15.78 6.93 -0.92
CA HIS A 244 -14.33 6.94 -1.14
C HIS A 244 -13.77 5.66 -1.78
N GLY A 245 -14.61 4.70 -2.15
CA GLY A 245 -14.14 3.42 -2.70
C GLY A 245 -13.76 2.42 -1.63
N GLY A 246 -12.79 1.58 -1.93
CA GLY A 246 -12.30 0.55 -1.05
C GLY A 246 -11.12 0.98 -0.16
N VAL A 247 -10.69 0.02 0.64
CA VAL A 247 -9.49 0.13 1.48
C VAL A 247 -8.24 0.18 0.60
N LEU A 248 -8.18 -0.68 -0.43
CA LEU A 248 -7.03 -0.73 -1.35
C LEU A 248 -6.82 0.62 -2.06
N ASP A 249 -7.91 1.30 -2.49
CA ASP A 249 -7.87 2.64 -3.10
C ASP A 249 -7.22 3.72 -2.19
N ARG A 250 -6.98 3.45 -0.92
CA ARG A 250 -6.38 4.39 0.05
C ARG A 250 -4.90 4.11 0.34
N PHE A 251 -4.45 2.90 0.03
CA PHE A 251 -3.09 2.45 0.34
C PHE A 251 -2.30 2.06 -0.91
N ASP A 252 -2.88 2.14 -2.10
CA ASP A 252 -2.29 1.73 -3.39
C ASP A 252 -0.88 2.27 -3.63
N SER A 253 -0.68 3.59 -3.48
CA SER A 253 0.62 4.24 -3.58
C SER A 253 1.58 3.77 -2.49
N MET A 254 1.07 3.58 -1.26
CA MET A 254 1.86 3.19 -0.10
C MET A 254 2.43 1.79 -0.23
N LEU A 255 1.68 0.86 -0.85
CA LEU A 255 2.11 -0.53 -1.03
C LEU A 255 3.40 -0.68 -1.85
N LEU A 256 3.83 0.34 -2.58
CA LEU A 256 5.13 0.36 -3.25
C LEU A 256 6.13 1.33 -2.63
N VAL A 257 5.68 2.45 -2.08
CA VAL A 257 6.59 3.44 -1.48
C VAL A 257 7.33 2.85 -0.29
N PHE A 258 6.61 2.21 0.66
CA PHE A 258 7.24 1.66 1.86
C PHE A 258 8.27 0.57 1.54
N PRO A 259 7.99 -0.46 0.72
CA PRO A 259 9.01 -1.41 0.29
C PRO A 259 10.23 -0.76 -0.39
N ILE A 260 10.03 0.23 -1.24
CA ILE A 260 11.15 0.92 -1.88
C ILE A 260 11.97 1.71 -0.86
N MET A 261 11.35 2.37 0.12
CA MET A 261 12.07 3.05 1.20
C MET A 261 12.87 2.06 2.05
N HIS A 262 12.31 0.87 2.33
CA HIS A 262 13.02 -0.22 3.02
C HIS A 262 14.24 -0.68 2.20
N LEU A 263 14.08 -0.92 0.91
CA LEU A 263 15.19 -1.30 0.01
C LEU A 263 16.30 -0.24 -0.07
N PHE A 264 15.97 1.04 0.11
CA PHE A 264 16.95 2.13 0.18
C PHE A 264 17.60 2.26 1.57
N GLY A 265 17.22 1.42 2.54
CA GLY A 265 17.81 1.38 3.87
C GLY A 265 17.41 2.54 4.77
N LEU A 266 16.20 3.07 4.62
CA LEU A 266 15.67 4.07 5.53
C LEU A 266 15.21 3.45 6.87
N PHE A 267 14.81 2.19 6.82
CA PHE A 267 14.37 1.40 7.99
C PHE A 267 14.53 -0.10 7.74
#